data_f1f757469c7e69f14f8aa2a769c096d1
#
_entry.id   f1f757469c7e69f14f8aa2a769c096d1
#
_cell.length_a   1.000
_cell.length_b   1.000
_cell.length_c   1.000
_cell.angle_alpha   90.00
_cell.angle_beta   90.00
_cell.angle_gamma   90.00
#
_symmetry.space_group_name_H-M   'P 1'
#
loop_
_entity.id
_entity.type
_entity.pdbx_description
1 polymer ?
#
loop_
_entity_poly.entity_id
_entity_poly.type
_entity_poly.pdbx_seq_one_letter_code
_entity_poly.pdbx_strand_id
1 'polypeptide(L)'
;MKDESTPSPITRSKDSGLGVVMFDSLLSHFSGKKEISNVDPVLLKRMRQEFENSEFFGEDMRNLWLMLERIQIKANLDPGNNEDHIDLLNLACGYCEEGAILPAFWGRSGQSVQQFSVDLRDAEIDKAKRRYAATESIFKSAMDPKVVNSSNESSNVEFIADNAVNLSIYGQIPSKFDVVFIRHQNLWHDRPTWQKIYDYALGSLSESGVLIITSYFDREHMLALELIKLLGGNVLVTEKNELSRELDFPGKSIDRHVAAIALNTLN
;
A
#
# COMPACT_ATOMS: atom_id res chain seq x y z
N MET A 1 -13.11 -5.15 47.36
CA MET A 1 -11.76 -4.93 46.85
C MET A 1 -11.74 -5.54 45.44
N LYS A 2 -11.83 -4.71 44.42
CA LYS A 2 -11.69 -5.12 43.00
C LYS A 2 -10.28 -4.77 42.60
N ASP A 3 -9.52 -5.81 42.22
CA ASP A 3 -8.17 -5.68 41.67
C ASP A 3 -8.25 -5.10 40.25
N GLU A 4 -7.90 -3.83 40.10
CA GLU A 4 -7.68 -3.20 38.80
C GLU A 4 -6.29 -3.58 38.32
N SER A 5 -6.20 -4.65 37.54
CA SER A 5 -4.97 -4.96 36.79
C SER A 5 -4.84 -3.98 35.61
N THR A 6 -4.01 -2.97 35.80
CA THR A 6 -3.50 -2.10 34.72
C THR A 6 -2.85 -2.96 33.63
N PRO A 7 -3.23 -2.80 32.36
CA PRO A 7 -2.53 -3.51 31.29
C PRO A 7 -1.08 -3.05 31.20
N SER A 8 -0.16 -4.01 31.22
CA SER A 8 1.28 -3.78 31.03
C SER A 8 1.55 -3.07 29.71
N PRO A 9 2.47 -2.09 29.65
CA PRO A 9 2.85 -1.42 28.43
C PRO A 9 3.49 -2.46 27.49
N ILE A 10 2.85 -2.67 26.33
CA ILE A 10 3.38 -3.46 25.22
C ILE A 10 4.76 -2.91 24.88
N THR A 11 5.76 -3.73 25.01
CA THR A 11 7.18 -3.41 24.91
C THR A 11 7.54 -2.80 23.54
N ARG A 12 7.85 -1.52 23.53
CA ARG A 12 8.40 -0.72 22.42
C ARG A 12 9.75 -1.21 21.84
N SER A 13 10.27 -2.34 22.24
CA SER A 13 11.65 -2.77 21.91
C SER A 13 11.82 -3.52 20.59
N LYS A 14 10.73 -3.86 19.88
CA LYS A 14 10.81 -4.49 18.53
C LYS A 14 10.68 -3.48 17.37
N ASP A 15 10.27 -2.25 17.61
CA ASP A 15 10.02 -1.23 16.60
C ASP A 15 11.27 -0.46 16.11
N SER A 16 12.43 -0.60 16.78
CA SER A 16 13.61 0.20 16.46
C SER A 16 14.23 -0.06 15.08
N GLY A 17 13.89 -1.18 14.45
CA GLY A 17 14.33 -1.50 13.08
C GLY A 17 13.34 -1.08 11.99
N LEU A 18 12.05 -1.08 12.28
CA LEU A 18 11.00 -0.82 11.29
C LEU A 18 11.06 0.62 10.74
N GLY A 19 11.22 1.62 11.60
CA GLY A 19 11.36 3.02 11.20
C GLY A 19 12.51 3.22 10.23
N VAL A 20 13.64 2.55 10.47
CA VAL A 20 14.80 2.59 9.58
C VAL A 20 14.48 1.95 8.23
N VAL A 21 13.87 0.77 8.21
CA VAL A 21 13.53 0.06 6.96
C VAL A 21 12.54 0.85 6.13
N MET A 22 11.48 1.37 6.72
CA MET A 22 10.50 2.20 6.03
C MET A 22 11.13 3.49 5.49
N PHE A 23 11.92 4.19 6.33
CA PHE A 23 12.60 5.42 5.93
C PHE A 23 13.53 5.17 4.74
N ASP A 24 14.38 4.14 4.80
CA ASP A 24 15.35 3.83 3.74
C ASP A 24 14.64 3.41 2.44
N SER A 25 13.52 2.71 2.52
CA SER A 25 12.70 2.34 1.37
C SER A 25 12.03 3.56 0.73
N LEU A 26 11.47 4.48 1.54
CA LEU A 26 10.90 5.74 1.05
C LEU A 26 11.98 6.66 0.46
N LEU A 27 13.14 6.73 1.11
CA LEU A 27 14.27 7.48 0.58
C LEU A 27 14.71 6.93 -0.78
N SER A 28 14.80 5.60 -0.92
CA SER A 28 15.09 4.94 -2.18
C SER A 28 14.03 5.21 -3.24
N HIS A 29 12.76 5.18 -2.85
CA HIS A 29 11.64 5.47 -3.75
C HIS A 29 11.71 6.91 -4.30
N PHE A 30 11.96 7.91 -3.47
CA PHE A 30 11.96 9.32 -3.86
C PHE A 30 13.29 9.83 -4.46
N SER A 31 14.42 9.16 -4.19
CA SER A 31 15.75 9.59 -4.66
C SER A 31 16.27 8.86 -5.89
N GLY A 32 15.68 7.67 -6.19
CA GLY A 32 16.35 6.72 -7.07
C GLY A 32 17.56 6.05 -6.39
N LYS A 33 17.76 4.77 -6.65
CA LYS A 33 18.63 3.86 -5.86
C LYS A 33 20.13 4.21 -5.83
N LYS A 34 20.64 4.94 -6.81
CA LYS A 34 22.08 5.18 -6.96
C LYS A 34 22.64 6.22 -6.00
N GLU A 35 21.80 6.91 -5.23
CA GLU A 35 22.18 8.18 -4.59
C GLU A 35 22.20 8.16 -3.06
N ILE A 36 21.62 7.14 -2.40
CA ILE A 36 21.62 7.02 -0.92
C ILE A 36 23.05 6.89 -0.37
N SER A 37 23.97 6.27 -1.12
CA SER A 37 25.38 6.10 -0.70
C SER A 37 26.14 7.43 -0.58
N ASN A 38 25.62 8.51 -1.14
CA ASN A 38 26.26 9.82 -1.16
C ASN A 38 25.65 10.80 -0.15
N VAL A 39 24.63 10.40 0.62
CA VAL A 39 24.00 11.26 1.64
C VAL A 39 24.84 11.26 2.91
N ASP A 40 25.12 12.48 3.45
CA ASP A 40 25.84 12.64 4.72
C ASP A 40 25.17 11.82 5.84
N PRO A 41 25.92 10.93 6.53
CA PRO A 41 25.39 10.11 7.61
C PRO A 41 24.73 10.91 8.75
N VAL A 42 25.22 12.12 9.04
CA VAL A 42 24.65 13.01 10.09
C VAL A 42 23.28 13.52 9.63
N LEU A 43 23.19 13.91 8.35
CA LEU A 43 21.93 14.33 7.76
C LEU A 43 20.91 13.18 7.72
N LEU A 44 21.31 11.99 7.28
CA LEU A 44 20.46 10.79 7.30
C LEU A 44 19.90 10.48 8.69
N LYS A 45 20.75 10.55 9.74
CA LYS A 45 20.30 10.31 11.11
C LYS A 45 19.25 11.32 11.56
N ARG A 46 19.47 12.62 11.25
CA ARG A 46 18.49 13.67 11.56
C ARG A 46 17.17 13.45 10.82
N MET A 47 17.22 13.15 9.54
CA MET A 47 16.03 12.89 8.73
C MET A 47 15.21 11.71 9.25
N ARG A 48 15.89 10.62 9.64
CA ARG A 48 15.20 9.46 10.25
C ARG A 48 14.46 9.86 11.52
N GLN A 49 15.08 10.66 12.38
CA GLN A 49 14.43 11.14 13.60
C GLN A 49 13.24 12.07 13.31
N GLU A 50 13.37 12.96 12.32
CA GLU A 50 12.27 13.84 11.89
C GLU A 50 11.13 13.02 11.27
N PHE A 51 11.43 12.00 10.47
CA PHE A 51 10.45 11.09 9.89
C PHE A 51 9.71 10.29 10.98
N GLU A 52 10.41 9.71 11.93
CA GLU A 52 9.82 8.94 13.04
C GLU A 52 8.88 9.77 13.91
N ASN A 53 9.09 11.09 13.98
CA ASN A 53 8.25 12.03 14.71
C ASN A 53 7.18 12.70 13.81
N SER A 54 7.15 12.40 12.53
CA SER A 54 6.19 13.00 11.60
C SER A 54 4.81 12.34 11.68
N GLU A 55 3.76 13.11 11.36
CA GLU A 55 2.40 12.57 11.20
C GLU A 55 2.32 11.53 10.07
N PHE A 56 3.21 11.62 9.10
CA PHE A 56 3.28 10.67 7.99
C PHE A 56 3.67 9.26 8.47
N PHE A 57 4.58 9.16 9.45
CA PHE A 57 4.96 7.89 10.09
C PHE A 57 3.99 7.51 11.22
N GLY A 58 2.72 7.83 11.05
CA GLY A 58 1.65 7.49 11.98
C GLY A 58 1.47 5.98 12.16
N GLU A 59 0.79 5.62 13.23
CA GLU A 59 0.52 4.24 13.61
C GLU A 59 -0.09 3.42 12.46
N ASP A 60 -1.06 3.99 11.72
CA ASP A 60 -1.76 3.27 10.65
C ASP A 60 -0.83 2.89 9.49
N MET A 61 0.15 3.74 9.13
CA MET A 61 1.10 3.42 8.07
C MET A 61 2.15 2.39 8.49
N ARG A 62 2.60 2.43 9.73
CA ARG A 62 3.45 1.37 10.31
C ARG A 62 2.73 0.03 10.34
N ASN A 63 1.49 0.03 10.79
CA ASN A 63 0.67 -1.17 10.86
C ASN A 63 0.38 -1.73 9.46
N LEU A 64 0.13 -0.87 8.46
CA LEU A 64 0.00 -1.27 7.07
C LEU A 64 1.28 -1.95 6.56
N TRP A 65 2.45 -1.36 6.80
CA TRP A 65 3.73 -1.96 6.39
C TRP A 65 3.93 -3.35 6.98
N LEU A 66 3.77 -3.48 8.30
CA LEU A 66 3.91 -4.77 9.00
C LEU A 66 2.89 -5.81 8.53
N MET A 67 1.68 -5.38 8.22
CA MET A 67 0.65 -6.23 7.65
C MET A 67 1.06 -6.74 6.26
N LEU A 68 1.57 -5.87 5.39
CA LEU A 68 2.06 -6.25 4.06
C LEU A 68 3.23 -7.23 4.14
N GLU A 69 4.20 -7.02 5.06
CA GLU A 69 5.30 -7.96 5.28
C GLU A 69 4.79 -9.35 5.68
N ARG A 70 3.83 -9.40 6.60
CA ARG A 70 3.23 -10.64 7.07
C ARG A 70 2.52 -11.40 5.95
N ILE A 71 1.72 -10.69 5.16
CA ILE A 71 0.99 -11.29 4.03
C ILE A 71 1.96 -11.76 2.96
N GLN A 72 2.98 -10.99 2.65
CA GLN A 72 4.01 -11.40 1.68
C GLN A 72 4.69 -12.70 2.08
N ILE A 73 5.08 -12.81 3.35
CA ILE A 73 5.74 -14.04 3.86
C ILE A 73 4.76 -15.23 3.86
N LYS A 74 3.54 -15.05 4.38
CA LYS A 74 2.56 -16.14 4.52
C LYS A 74 2.04 -16.68 3.20
N ALA A 75 1.86 -15.81 2.21
CA ALA A 75 1.40 -16.19 0.89
C ALA A 75 2.56 -16.46 -0.08
N ASN A 76 3.82 -16.35 0.39
CA ASN A 76 5.04 -16.47 -0.42
C ASN A 76 4.97 -15.62 -1.69
N LEU A 77 4.61 -14.34 -1.53
CA LEU A 77 4.43 -13.44 -2.66
C LEU A 77 5.77 -12.93 -3.18
N ASP A 78 5.97 -13.09 -4.46
CA ASP A 78 7.07 -12.52 -5.24
C ASP A 78 6.49 -11.87 -6.51
N PRO A 79 5.78 -10.74 -6.39
CA PRO A 79 5.21 -10.06 -7.53
C PRO A 79 6.32 -9.51 -8.44
N GLY A 80 6.09 -9.60 -9.76
CA GLY A 80 7.12 -9.28 -10.76
C GLY A 80 8.09 -10.42 -11.05
N ASN A 81 8.01 -11.55 -10.34
CA ASN A 81 8.74 -12.80 -10.62
C ASN A 81 10.23 -12.58 -11.00
N ASN A 82 10.96 -11.81 -10.17
CA ASN A 82 12.34 -11.34 -10.37
C ASN A 82 12.55 -10.35 -11.53
N GLU A 83 11.54 -9.73 -12.05
CA GLU A 83 11.68 -8.61 -12.98
C GLU A 83 12.19 -7.36 -12.26
N ASP A 84 12.86 -6.47 -13.00
CA ASP A 84 13.38 -5.20 -12.47
C ASP A 84 12.28 -4.15 -12.25
N HIS A 85 11.04 -4.47 -12.63
CA HIS A 85 9.90 -3.57 -12.63
C HIS A 85 8.64 -4.24 -12.05
N ILE A 86 7.83 -3.45 -11.35
CA ILE A 86 6.53 -3.86 -10.79
C ILE A 86 5.48 -2.83 -11.21
N ASP A 87 4.42 -3.30 -11.87
CA ASP A 87 3.22 -2.53 -12.14
C ASP A 87 2.20 -2.71 -10.99
N LEU A 88 1.83 -1.60 -10.33
CA LEU A 88 0.94 -1.59 -9.19
C LEU A 88 -0.31 -0.75 -9.48
N LEU A 89 -1.48 -1.34 -9.23
CA LEU A 89 -2.78 -0.67 -9.33
C LEU A 89 -3.43 -0.55 -7.94
N ASN A 90 -3.70 0.68 -7.49
CA ASN A 90 -4.42 0.96 -6.25
C ASN A 90 -5.83 1.48 -6.59
N LEU A 91 -6.84 0.62 -6.42
CA LEU A 91 -8.23 0.89 -6.81
C LEU A 91 -9.06 1.43 -5.64
N ALA A 92 -9.91 2.40 -5.93
CA ALA A 92 -10.76 3.09 -4.95
C ALA A 92 -9.94 3.67 -3.80
N CYS A 93 -8.80 4.28 -4.13
CA CYS A 93 -7.77 4.70 -3.18
C CYS A 93 -8.17 5.87 -2.27
N GLY A 94 -9.29 6.56 -2.56
CA GLY A 94 -9.70 7.74 -1.81
C GLY A 94 -8.61 8.83 -1.85
N TYR A 95 -8.30 9.41 -0.68
CA TYR A 95 -7.18 10.35 -0.54
C TYR A 95 -5.82 9.67 -0.38
N CYS A 96 -5.76 8.37 -0.61
CA CYS A 96 -4.57 7.55 -0.82
C CYS A 96 -3.45 7.77 0.23
N GLU A 97 -3.73 7.45 1.49
CA GLU A 97 -2.72 7.56 2.56
C GLU A 97 -1.50 6.70 2.29
N GLU A 98 -1.71 5.54 1.71
CA GLU A 98 -0.71 4.54 1.37
C GLU A 98 0.07 4.85 0.08
N GLY A 99 -0.23 5.96 -0.59
CA GLY A 99 0.30 6.28 -1.93
C GLY A 99 1.82 6.27 -2.08
N ALA A 100 2.57 6.62 -1.02
CA ALA A 100 4.02 6.51 -1.00
C ALA A 100 4.50 5.18 -0.37
N ILE A 101 3.69 4.57 0.50
CA ILE A 101 4.04 3.35 1.21
C ILE A 101 4.09 2.15 0.27
N LEU A 102 3.08 1.99 -0.59
CA LEU A 102 2.99 0.85 -1.49
C LEU A 102 4.21 0.75 -2.44
N PRO A 103 4.58 1.81 -3.20
CA PRO A 103 5.72 1.70 -4.11
C PRO A 103 7.05 1.57 -3.35
N ALA A 104 7.20 2.21 -2.18
CA ALA A 104 8.38 2.02 -1.34
C ALA A 104 8.48 0.59 -0.78
N PHE A 105 7.36 -0.01 -0.41
CA PHE A 105 7.31 -1.38 0.09
C PHE A 105 7.67 -2.40 -0.99
N TRP A 106 7.03 -2.33 -2.14
CA TRP A 106 7.26 -3.29 -3.23
C TRP A 106 8.61 -3.07 -3.93
N GLY A 107 9.10 -1.83 -3.99
CA GLY A 107 10.40 -1.49 -4.55
C GLY A 107 11.60 -1.72 -3.65
N ARG A 108 11.41 -2.13 -2.37
CA ARG A 108 12.50 -2.23 -1.38
C ARG A 108 13.59 -3.24 -1.71
N SER A 109 13.27 -4.28 -2.48
CA SER A 109 14.23 -5.29 -2.93
C SER A 109 15.00 -4.87 -4.17
N GLY A 110 14.71 -3.70 -4.69
CA GLY A 110 15.49 -3.18 -5.80
C GLY A 110 14.71 -2.98 -7.09
N GLN A 111 13.45 -3.35 -7.19
CA GLN A 111 12.62 -3.11 -8.37
C GLN A 111 12.23 -1.63 -8.50
N SER A 112 12.04 -1.16 -9.72
CA SER A 112 11.28 0.07 -9.97
C SER A 112 9.78 -0.23 -9.82
N VAL A 113 8.99 0.73 -9.35
CA VAL A 113 7.54 0.54 -9.21
C VAL A 113 6.81 1.65 -9.95
N GLN A 114 5.96 1.29 -10.90
CA GLN A 114 4.98 2.18 -11.50
C GLN A 114 3.64 1.97 -10.80
N GLN A 115 3.10 3.02 -10.18
CA GLN A 115 1.83 2.93 -9.47
C GLN A 115 0.76 3.79 -10.14
N PHE A 116 -0.43 3.21 -10.31
CA PHE A 116 -1.64 3.89 -10.74
C PHE A 116 -2.65 3.87 -9.59
N SER A 117 -2.98 5.03 -9.06
CA SER A 117 -3.93 5.21 -7.94
C SER A 117 -5.21 5.83 -8.45
N VAL A 118 -6.33 5.12 -8.32
CA VAL A 118 -7.60 5.46 -8.96
C VAL A 118 -8.71 5.63 -7.92
N ASP A 119 -9.43 6.73 -8.00
CA ASP A 119 -10.69 6.94 -7.28
C ASP A 119 -11.67 7.73 -8.15
N LEU A 120 -12.96 7.48 -7.96
CA LEU A 120 -14.02 8.16 -8.71
C LEU A 120 -14.12 9.67 -8.37
N ARG A 121 -13.65 10.07 -7.20
CA ARG A 121 -13.84 11.41 -6.63
C ARG A 121 -12.64 12.30 -6.89
N ASP A 122 -12.77 13.28 -7.79
CA ASP A 122 -11.72 14.27 -8.10
C ASP A 122 -11.14 14.92 -6.84
N ALA A 123 -12.00 15.33 -5.90
CA ALA A 123 -11.56 15.98 -4.66
C ALA A 123 -10.67 15.10 -3.77
N GLU A 124 -10.87 13.79 -3.77
CA GLU A 124 -10.02 12.84 -3.05
C GLU A 124 -8.68 12.65 -3.77
N ILE A 125 -8.69 12.55 -5.10
CA ILE A 125 -7.49 12.48 -5.92
C ILE A 125 -6.63 13.74 -5.76
N ASP A 126 -7.25 14.93 -5.71
CA ASP A 126 -6.50 16.17 -5.45
C ASP A 126 -5.85 16.20 -4.05
N LYS A 127 -6.51 15.62 -3.04
CA LYS A 127 -5.91 15.45 -1.71
C LYS A 127 -4.74 14.45 -1.76
N ALA A 128 -4.91 13.34 -2.48
CA ALA A 128 -3.88 12.33 -2.66
C ALA A 128 -2.62 12.91 -3.30
N LYS A 129 -2.77 13.66 -4.40
CA LYS A 129 -1.67 14.38 -5.08
C LYS A 129 -0.92 15.32 -4.14
N ARG A 130 -1.65 16.16 -3.38
CA ARG A 130 -1.03 17.10 -2.42
C ARG A 130 -0.30 16.35 -1.30
N ARG A 131 -0.87 15.29 -0.77
CA ARG A 131 -0.26 14.47 0.28
C ARG A 131 1.02 13.80 -0.21
N TYR A 132 0.97 13.19 -1.40
CA TYR A 132 2.15 12.57 -2.00
C TYR A 132 3.26 13.57 -2.26
N ALA A 133 2.96 14.73 -2.85
CA ALA A 133 3.92 15.81 -3.10
C ALA A 133 4.52 16.38 -1.81
N ALA A 134 3.73 16.49 -0.73
CA ALA A 134 4.24 16.91 0.58
C ALA A 134 5.24 15.88 1.15
N THR A 135 4.93 14.59 1.03
CA THR A 135 5.84 13.50 1.45
C THR A 135 7.12 13.52 0.62
N GLU A 136 7.00 13.60 -0.70
CA GLU A 136 8.13 13.67 -1.62
C GLU A 136 9.05 14.87 -1.28
N SER A 137 8.46 16.03 -0.97
CA SER A 137 9.21 17.24 -0.60
C SER A 137 10.07 17.05 0.66
N ILE A 138 9.59 16.27 1.65
CA ILE A 138 10.36 15.94 2.85
C ILE A 138 11.65 15.21 2.46
N PHE A 139 11.56 14.21 1.60
CA PHE A 139 12.71 13.41 1.18
C PHE A 139 13.63 14.18 0.22
N LYS A 140 13.08 14.88 -0.77
CA LYS A 140 13.86 15.67 -1.76
C LYS A 140 14.59 16.86 -1.13
N SER A 141 14.01 17.54 -0.15
CA SER A 141 14.66 18.69 0.52
C SER A 141 15.94 18.34 1.27
N ALA A 142 16.10 17.06 1.60
CA ALA A 142 17.24 16.56 2.34
C ALA A 142 18.36 16.02 1.43
N MET A 143 18.16 16.01 0.13
CA MET A 143 19.13 15.56 -0.86
C MET A 143 19.87 16.76 -1.48
N ASP A 144 21.12 16.55 -1.94
CA ASP A 144 21.85 17.58 -2.69
C ASP A 144 21.04 17.96 -3.96
N PRO A 145 20.79 19.26 -4.22
CA PRO A 145 20.08 19.71 -5.42
C PRO A 145 20.66 19.21 -6.75
N LYS A 146 21.95 18.87 -6.78
CA LYS A 146 22.60 18.28 -7.95
C LYS A 146 22.15 16.84 -8.22
N VAL A 147 21.76 16.13 -7.18
CA VAL A 147 21.32 14.76 -7.17
C VAL A 147 19.86 14.66 -7.66
N VAL A 148 19.00 15.57 -7.18
CA VAL A 148 17.58 15.62 -7.55
C VAL A 148 17.36 15.86 -9.05
N ASN A 149 18.29 16.53 -9.74
CA ASN A 149 18.16 16.83 -11.17
C ASN A 149 18.60 15.69 -12.11
N SER A 150 19.22 14.62 -11.60
CA SER A 150 19.70 13.48 -12.39
C SER A 150 18.75 12.29 -12.39
N SER A 151 17.78 12.25 -11.50
CA SER A 151 16.87 11.09 -11.32
C SER A 151 15.57 11.25 -12.13
N ASN A 152 15.65 11.10 -13.45
CA ASN A 152 14.46 11.04 -14.31
C ASN A 152 13.74 9.67 -14.31
N GLU A 153 14.18 8.71 -13.50
CA GLU A 153 13.65 7.35 -13.44
C GLU A 153 13.14 6.98 -12.02
N SER A 154 12.67 7.95 -11.26
CA SER A 154 12.03 7.65 -9.98
C SER A 154 10.69 6.95 -10.20
N SER A 155 10.37 5.99 -9.36
CA SER A 155 9.07 5.32 -9.28
C SER A 155 7.94 6.30 -9.53
N ASN A 156 7.17 6.06 -10.57
CA ASN A 156 6.15 6.99 -11.01
C ASN A 156 4.84 6.64 -10.30
N VAL A 157 4.22 7.61 -9.65
CA VAL A 157 2.89 7.44 -9.06
C VAL A 157 1.92 8.35 -9.78
N GLU A 158 0.99 7.76 -10.51
CA GLU A 158 -0.07 8.47 -11.19
C GLU A 158 -1.36 8.41 -10.38
N PHE A 159 -2.03 9.56 -10.26
CA PHE A 159 -3.32 9.69 -9.59
C PHE A 159 -4.39 10.03 -10.62
N ILE A 160 -5.40 9.15 -10.75
CA ILE A 160 -6.41 9.19 -11.79
C ILE A 160 -7.78 9.32 -11.14
N ALA A 161 -8.50 10.38 -11.52
CA ALA A 161 -9.89 10.56 -11.13
C ALA A 161 -10.79 9.94 -12.19
N ASP A 162 -11.16 8.68 -11.99
CA ASP A 162 -12.08 7.96 -12.89
C ASP A 162 -12.70 6.73 -12.20
N ASN A 163 -13.68 6.16 -12.88
CA ASN A 163 -14.27 4.90 -12.46
C ASN A 163 -13.27 3.75 -12.63
N ALA A 164 -13.03 3.01 -11.56
CA ALA A 164 -12.10 1.88 -11.51
C ALA A 164 -12.32 0.83 -12.63
N VAL A 165 -13.54 0.71 -13.16
CA VAL A 165 -13.86 -0.25 -14.25
C VAL A 165 -13.67 0.32 -15.65
N ASN A 166 -13.26 1.57 -15.80
CA ASN A 166 -13.09 2.24 -17.09
C ASN A 166 -11.63 2.37 -17.54
N LEU A 167 -10.69 1.86 -16.76
CA LEU A 167 -9.25 2.12 -16.96
C LEU A 167 -8.71 1.57 -18.29
N SER A 168 -9.36 0.57 -18.87
CA SER A 168 -8.98 0.01 -20.17
C SER A 168 -9.02 1.00 -21.34
N ILE A 169 -9.67 2.17 -21.16
CA ILE A 169 -9.69 3.23 -22.19
C ILE A 169 -8.40 4.05 -22.21
N TYR A 170 -7.57 4.00 -21.18
CA TYR A 170 -6.31 4.72 -21.09
C TYR A 170 -5.18 3.87 -21.67
N GLY A 171 -4.78 4.12 -22.90
CA GLY A 171 -3.76 3.36 -23.60
C GLY A 171 -2.35 3.39 -22.97
N GLN A 172 -2.11 4.29 -22.03
CA GLN A 172 -0.87 4.42 -21.26
C GLN A 172 -0.86 3.60 -19.96
N ILE A 173 -2.01 3.08 -19.52
CA ILE A 173 -2.12 2.24 -18.33
C ILE A 173 -1.89 0.78 -18.76
N PRO A 174 -1.03 0.01 -18.08
CA PRO A 174 -0.86 -1.40 -18.33
C PRO A 174 -2.19 -2.16 -18.27
N SER A 175 -2.35 -3.17 -19.10
CA SER A 175 -3.53 -4.04 -19.03
C SER A 175 -3.40 -5.13 -17.95
N LYS A 176 -2.18 -5.32 -17.44
CA LYS A 176 -1.83 -6.32 -16.43
C LYS A 176 -0.95 -5.70 -15.35
N PHE A 177 -1.17 -6.12 -14.11
CA PHE A 177 -0.49 -5.63 -12.92
C PHE A 177 0.02 -6.77 -12.06
N ASP A 178 1.20 -6.57 -11.46
CA ASP A 178 1.79 -7.53 -10.53
C ASP A 178 1.18 -7.42 -9.15
N VAL A 179 0.73 -6.22 -8.78
CA VAL A 179 0.01 -5.98 -7.54
C VAL A 179 -1.22 -5.14 -7.81
N VAL A 180 -2.38 -5.63 -7.41
CA VAL A 180 -3.61 -4.83 -7.30
C VAL A 180 -3.94 -4.68 -5.82
N PHE A 181 -4.15 -3.45 -5.36
CA PHE A 181 -4.45 -3.15 -3.96
C PHE A 181 -5.80 -2.45 -3.84
N ILE A 182 -6.64 -2.92 -2.92
CA ILE A 182 -7.94 -2.31 -2.60
C ILE A 182 -8.03 -2.17 -1.07
N ARG A 183 -8.06 -0.94 -0.59
CA ARG A 183 -8.12 -0.65 0.84
C ARG A 183 -9.50 -0.15 1.24
N HIS A 184 -10.10 -0.77 2.28
CA HIS A 184 -11.34 -0.30 2.90
C HIS A 184 -12.54 -0.24 1.94
N GLN A 185 -12.95 -1.37 1.41
CA GLN A 185 -14.13 -1.49 0.55
C GLN A 185 -15.41 -1.12 1.32
N ASN A 186 -16.41 -0.64 0.59
CA ASN A 186 -17.72 -0.36 1.16
C ASN A 186 -18.83 -1.16 0.45
N LEU A 187 -18.79 -2.49 0.61
CA LEU A 187 -19.72 -3.40 -0.03
C LEU A 187 -21.19 -3.20 0.40
N TRP A 188 -21.40 -2.60 1.59
CA TRP A 188 -22.75 -2.39 2.12
C TRP A 188 -23.60 -1.45 1.26
N HIS A 189 -22.98 -0.47 0.63
CA HIS A 189 -23.70 0.57 -0.08
C HIS A 189 -23.94 0.24 -1.55
N ASP A 190 -23.02 -0.49 -2.22
CA ASP A 190 -23.16 -0.80 -3.64
C ASP A 190 -22.41 -2.09 -4.02
N ARG A 191 -23.01 -3.23 -3.65
CA ARG A 191 -22.46 -4.54 -4.01
C ARG A 191 -22.27 -4.76 -5.51
N PRO A 192 -23.19 -4.34 -6.41
CA PRO A 192 -23.00 -4.50 -7.86
C PRO A 192 -21.78 -3.75 -8.40
N THR A 193 -21.53 -2.54 -7.92
CA THR A 193 -20.32 -1.77 -8.30
C THR A 193 -19.06 -2.45 -7.79
N TRP A 194 -19.04 -2.93 -6.55
CA TRP A 194 -17.90 -3.66 -6.02
C TRP A 194 -17.64 -4.97 -6.74
N GLN A 195 -18.69 -5.66 -7.20
CA GLN A 195 -18.53 -6.86 -8.03
C GLN A 195 -17.77 -6.54 -9.33
N LYS A 196 -18.10 -5.44 -10.00
CA LYS A 196 -17.39 -5.00 -11.22
C LYS A 196 -15.94 -4.62 -10.91
N ILE A 197 -15.69 -3.93 -9.77
CA ILE A 197 -14.33 -3.55 -9.36
C ILE A 197 -13.48 -4.81 -9.11
N TYR A 198 -14.00 -5.81 -8.41
CA TYR A 198 -13.27 -7.07 -8.18
C TYR A 198 -13.06 -7.87 -9.46
N ASP A 199 -14.07 -7.91 -10.35
CA ASP A 199 -13.94 -8.57 -11.65
C ASP A 199 -12.83 -7.93 -12.49
N TYR A 200 -12.82 -6.59 -12.55
CA TYR A 200 -11.76 -5.83 -13.19
C TYR A 200 -10.40 -6.08 -12.51
N ALA A 201 -10.33 -6.00 -11.19
CA ALA A 201 -9.11 -6.22 -10.42
C ALA A 201 -8.50 -7.60 -10.70
N LEU A 202 -9.32 -8.66 -10.66
CA LEU A 202 -8.88 -10.02 -10.95
C LEU A 202 -8.47 -10.18 -12.42
N GLY A 203 -9.27 -9.64 -13.35
CA GLY A 203 -8.96 -9.65 -14.78
C GLY A 203 -7.71 -8.88 -15.16
N SER A 204 -7.28 -7.94 -14.33
CA SER A 204 -6.08 -7.11 -14.53
C SER A 204 -4.80 -7.71 -13.91
N LEU A 205 -4.86 -8.84 -13.20
CA LEU A 205 -3.66 -9.47 -12.65
C LEU A 205 -2.78 -10.04 -13.76
N SER A 206 -1.45 -9.87 -13.61
CA SER A 206 -0.46 -10.61 -14.38
C SER A 206 -0.49 -12.10 -13.98
N GLU A 207 0.27 -12.95 -14.64
CA GLU A 207 0.29 -14.40 -14.36
C GLU A 207 0.72 -14.69 -12.92
N SER A 208 1.70 -13.95 -12.41
CA SER A 208 2.18 -14.01 -11.01
C SER A 208 1.53 -12.94 -10.12
N GLY A 209 0.56 -12.19 -10.63
CA GLY A 209 -0.04 -11.05 -9.98
C GLY A 209 -0.88 -11.41 -8.75
N VAL A 210 -0.94 -10.49 -7.80
CA VAL A 210 -1.69 -10.64 -6.55
C VAL A 210 -2.65 -9.48 -6.33
N LEU A 211 -3.89 -9.80 -5.97
CA LEU A 211 -4.85 -8.85 -5.43
C LEU A 211 -4.76 -8.89 -3.90
N ILE A 212 -4.51 -7.73 -3.29
CA ILE A 212 -4.53 -7.57 -1.83
C ILE A 212 -5.71 -6.67 -1.47
N ILE A 213 -6.56 -7.15 -0.56
CA ILE A 213 -7.68 -6.39 -0.04
C ILE A 213 -7.58 -6.22 1.46
N THR A 214 -8.01 -5.05 1.99
CA THR A 214 -8.23 -4.85 3.42
C THR A 214 -9.67 -4.44 3.69
N SER A 215 -10.17 -4.68 4.90
CA SER A 215 -11.56 -4.39 5.29
C SER A 215 -11.64 -3.81 6.69
N TYR A 216 -12.64 -2.95 6.92
CA TYR A 216 -12.94 -2.39 8.24
C TYR A 216 -13.65 -3.36 9.17
N PHE A 217 -14.50 -4.27 8.64
CA PHE A 217 -15.44 -5.10 9.39
C PHE A 217 -15.29 -6.58 9.06
N ASP A 218 -15.56 -7.46 10.04
CA ASP A 218 -15.55 -8.91 9.88
C ASP A 218 -16.51 -9.37 8.75
N ARG A 219 -17.76 -8.88 8.78
CA ARG A 219 -18.77 -9.26 7.80
C ARG A 219 -18.46 -8.73 6.39
N GLU A 220 -17.93 -7.53 6.29
CA GLU A 220 -17.51 -6.94 5.01
C GLU A 220 -16.43 -7.81 4.36
N HIS A 221 -15.44 -8.22 5.13
CA HIS A 221 -14.38 -9.09 4.67
C HIS A 221 -14.90 -10.43 4.15
N MET A 222 -15.80 -11.07 4.91
CA MET A 222 -16.43 -12.33 4.47
C MET A 222 -17.16 -12.18 3.15
N LEU A 223 -17.98 -11.12 3.00
CA LEU A 223 -18.71 -10.84 1.75
C LEU A 223 -17.77 -10.56 0.58
N ALA A 224 -16.66 -9.86 0.83
CA ALA A 224 -15.64 -9.62 -0.19
C ALA A 224 -15.02 -10.93 -0.68
N LEU A 225 -14.60 -11.80 0.24
CA LEU A 225 -14.02 -13.10 -0.10
C LEU A 225 -15.00 -14.03 -0.83
N GLU A 226 -16.27 -14.03 -0.42
CA GLU A 226 -17.32 -14.81 -1.12
C GLU A 226 -17.46 -14.32 -2.58
N LEU A 227 -17.53 -13.00 -2.78
CA LEU A 227 -17.68 -12.40 -4.09
C LEU A 227 -16.46 -12.66 -4.98
N ILE A 228 -15.26 -12.49 -4.44
CA ILE A 228 -14.00 -12.75 -5.14
C ILE A 228 -13.90 -14.21 -5.56
N LYS A 229 -14.28 -15.16 -4.70
CA LYS A 229 -14.32 -16.60 -5.05
C LYS A 229 -15.31 -16.90 -6.16
N LEU A 230 -16.49 -16.29 -6.15
CA LEU A 230 -17.48 -16.41 -7.23
C LEU A 230 -16.96 -15.90 -8.58
N LEU A 231 -16.06 -14.92 -8.56
CA LEU A 231 -15.40 -14.36 -9.73
C LEU A 231 -14.13 -15.14 -10.16
N GLY A 232 -13.83 -16.27 -9.51
CA GLY A 232 -12.68 -17.12 -9.87
C GLY A 232 -11.37 -16.79 -9.14
N GLY A 233 -11.40 -15.89 -8.15
CA GLY A 233 -10.23 -15.61 -7.32
C GLY A 233 -9.93 -16.76 -6.35
N ASN A 234 -8.64 -17.09 -6.22
CA ASN A 234 -8.10 -18.05 -5.27
C ASN A 234 -7.50 -17.33 -4.06
N VAL A 235 -8.10 -17.50 -2.89
CA VAL A 235 -7.61 -16.88 -1.65
C VAL A 235 -6.38 -17.64 -1.15
N LEU A 236 -5.20 -17.06 -1.31
CA LEU A 236 -3.93 -17.62 -0.86
C LEU A 236 -3.81 -17.57 0.66
N VAL A 237 -4.15 -16.42 1.24
CA VAL A 237 -4.14 -16.20 2.68
C VAL A 237 -5.20 -15.16 3.06
N THR A 238 -5.78 -15.33 4.23
CA THR A 238 -6.62 -14.31 4.86
C THR A 238 -6.37 -14.32 6.36
N GLU A 239 -6.29 -13.13 6.97
CA GLU A 239 -6.09 -13.03 8.41
C GLU A 239 -6.73 -11.77 9.00
N LYS A 240 -7.00 -11.84 10.31
CA LYS A 240 -7.34 -10.68 11.12
C LYS A 240 -6.04 -9.97 11.50
N ASN A 241 -5.99 -8.66 11.28
CA ASN A 241 -4.83 -7.87 11.65
C ASN A 241 -4.87 -7.52 13.14
N GLU A 242 -3.97 -8.11 13.91
CA GLU A 242 -3.85 -7.86 15.36
C GLU A 242 -3.37 -6.44 15.69
N LEU A 243 -2.76 -5.75 14.71
CA LEU A 243 -2.28 -4.38 14.84
C LEU A 243 -3.32 -3.35 14.38
N SER A 244 -4.54 -3.78 14.05
CA SER A 244 -5.58 -2.88 13.58
C SER A 244 -6.03 -1.92 14.69
N ARG A 245 -6.08 -0.62 14.39
CA ARG A 245 -6.56 0.40 15.31
C ARG A 245 -8.09 0.52 15.25
N GLU A 246 -8.74 0.42 16.39
CA GLU A 246 -10.20 0.63 16.48
C GLU A 246 -10.59 2.09 16.22
N LEU A 247 -11.75 2.26 15.59
CA LEU A 247 -12.36 3.56 15.29
C LEU A 247 -13.59 3.77 16.18
N ASP A 248 -14.09 5.00 16.25
CA ASP A 248 -15.23 5.40 17.07
C ASP A 248 -16.57 4.74 16.69
N PHE A 249 -16.55 3.79 15.77
CA PHE A 249 -17.71 3.02 15.37
C PHE A 249 -17.55 1.55 15.81
N PRO A 250 -18.53 0.95 16.53
CA PRO A 250 -18.41 -0.41 17.05
C PRO A 250 -18.06 -1.45 15.97
N GLY A 251 -17.01 -2.21 16.21
CA GLY A 251 -16.53 -3.26 15.30
C GLY A 251 -15.81 -2.76 14.05
N LYS A 252 -15.58 -1.46 13.92
CA LYS A 252 -14.81 -0.85 12.84
C LYS A 252 -13.38 -0.63 13.28
N SER A 253 -12.42 -1.15 12.50
CA SER A 253 -10.99 -0.89 12.74
C SER A 253 -10.25 -0.71 11.41
N ILE A 254 -9.20 0.11 11.43
CA ILE A 254 -8.33 0.34 10.26
C ILE A 254 -7.64 -0.97 9.89
N ASP A 255 -7.78 -1.40 8.64
CA ASP A 255 -7.17 -2.63 8.12
C ASP A 255 -7.43 -3.85 9.03
N ARG A 256 -8.67 -4.00 9.52
CA ARG A 256 -9.06 -5.07 10.46
C ARG A 256 -8.81 -6.46 9.93
N HIS A 257 -9.01 -6.66 8.64
CA HIS A 257 -8.71 -7.88 7.92
C HIS A 257 -7.90 -7.59 6.67
N VAL A 258 -7.12 -8.57 6.27
CA VAL A 258 -6.38 -8.56 5.02
C VAL A 258 -6.49 -9.91 4.35
N ALA A 259 -6.51 -9.93 3.02
CA ALA A 259 -6.36 -11.14 2.23
C ALA A 259 -5.48 -10.89 0.99
N ALA A 260 -4.73 -11.93 0.61
CA ALA A 260 -4.05 -12.01 -0.67
C ALA A 260 -4.72 -13.06 -1.55
N ILE A 261 -4.97 -12.70 -2.79
CA ILE A 261 -5.73 -13.48 -3.75
C ILE A 261 -4.95 -13.55 -5.07
N ALA A 262 -4.86 -14.73 -5.68
CA ALA A 262 -4.37 -14.92 -7.05
C ALA A 262 -5.51 -15.35 -7.97
N LEU A 263 -5.28 -15.32 -9.27
CA LEU A 263 -6.17 -16.02 -10.19
C LEU A 263 -6.00 -17.55 -10.06
N ASN A 264 -7.09 -18.27 -10.21
CA ASN A 264 -6.98 -19.70 -10.46
C ASN A 264 -6.37 -19.90 -11.85
N THR A 265 -5.10 -20.26 -11.93
CA THR A 265 -4.55 -20.82 -13.16
C THR A 265 -5.29 -22.14 -13.41
N LEU A 266 -6.21 -22.12 -14.36
CA LEU A 266 -6.83 -23.37 -14.85
C LEU A 266 -5.69 -24.22 -15.44
N ASN A 267 -5.23 -25.24 -14.69
CA ASN A 267 -4.38 -26.30 -15.19
C ASN A 267 -5.15 -27.17 -16.17
#